data_38cb659155036217d02c8730ef3ea23c
#
_entry.id   38cb659155036217d02c8730ef3ea23c
#
_cell.length_a   1.000
_cell.length_b   1.000
_cell.length_c   1.000
_cell.angle_alpha   90.00
_cell.angle_beta   90.00
_cell.angle_gamma   90.00
#
_symmetry.space_group_name_H-M   'P 1'
#
loop_
_entity.id
_entity.type
_entity.pdbx_description
1 polymer ?
#
loop_
_entity_poly.entity_id
_entity_poly.type
_entity_poly.pdbx_seq_one_letter_code
_entity_poly.pdbx_strand_id
1 'polypeptide(L)'
;PHTGDRSLLEQLPQIAKGYGFPPAEAVHPDRWLIEGDVVTVGDITFDVLHCPGHSPGSVVFAWRRDEAHKDVQGFAIVGDVLFRGSVGRTDLPGGDHATLIRMIEEKLYPLGDDTAFLPGHGPMGVIGQERQTNPFL
;
A
#
# COMPACT_ATOMS: atom_id res chain seq x y z
N PRO A 1 -9.41 -5.74 -0.20
CA PRO A 1 -9.08 -4.65 -1.12
C PRO A 1 -9.99 -3.43 -0.93
N HIS A 2 -9.60 -2.29 -1.53
CA HIS A 2 -10.40 -1.08 -1.60
C HIS A 2 -11.28 -1.06 -2.86
N THR A 3 -12.44 -0.42 -2.79
CA THR A 3 -13.40 -0.33 -3.91
C THR A 3 -12.81 0.32 -5.16
N GLY A 4 -11.78 1.14 -5.02
CA GLY A 4 -11.05 1.74 -6.15
C GLY A 4 -10.48 0.71 -7.14
N ASP A 5 -10.15 -0.49 -6.68
CA ASP A 5 -9.62 -1.58 -7.50
C ASP A 5 -10.69 -2.60 -7.94
N ARG A 6 -11.97 -2.31 -7.70
CA ARG A 6 -13.08 -3.23 -8.07
C ARG A 6 -13.00 -3.63 -9.55
N SER A 7 -12.87 -2.65 -10.43
CA SER A 7 -12.81 -2.89 -11.87
C SER A 7 -11.60 -3.75 -12.27
N LEU A 8 -10.44 -3.57 -11.62
CA LEU A 8 -9.25 -4.38 -11.87
C LEU A 8 -9.48 -5.83 -11.47
N LEU A 9 -10.08 -6.07 -10.30
CA LEU A 9 -10.36 -7.42 -9.79
C LEU A 9 -11.42 -8.16 -10.62
N GLU A 10 -12.46 -7.45 -11.05
CA GLU A 10 -13.51 -8.00 -11.90
C GLU A 10 -13.01 -8.32 -13.33
N GLN A 11 -12.05 -7.53 -13.83
CA GLN A 11 -11.49 -7.67 -15.18
C GLN A 11 -10.19 -8.49 -15.24
N LEU A 12 -9.80 -9.15 -14.16
CA LEU A 12 -8.58 -9.98 -14.13
C LEU A 12 -8.50 -10.99 -15.30
N PRO A 13 -9.58 -11.68 -15.71
CA PRO A 13 -9.52 -12.59 -16.86
C PRO A 13 -9.10 -11.90 -18.16
N GLN A 14 -9.63 -10.71 -18.42
CA GLN A 14 -9.33 -9.92 -19.62
C GLN A 14 -7.93 -9.32 -19.56
N ILE A 15 -7.52 -8.85 -18.38
CA ILE A 15 -6.19 -8.29 -18.15
C ILE A 15 -5.13 -9.38 -18.34
N ALA A 16 -5.30 -10.53 -17.71
CA ALA A 16 -4.39 -11.67 -17.85
C ALA A 16 -4.23 -12.08 -19.31
N LYS A 17 -5.34 -12.20 -20.05
CA LYS A 17 -5.34 -12.52 -21.49
C LYS A 17 -4.60 -11.44 -22.30
N GLY A 18 -4.84 -10.16 -22.01
CA GLY A 18 -4.21 -9.05 -22.72
C GLY A 18 -2.69 -8.99 -22.58
N TYR A 19 -2.18 -9.40 -21.42
CA TYR A 19 -0.74 -9.47 -21.13
C TYR A 19 -0.11 -10.84 -21.44
N GLY A 20 -0.86 -11.82 -21.94
CA GLY A 20 -0.35 -13.15 -22.20
C GLY A 20 -0.02 -13.97 -20.94
N PHE A 21 -0.62 -13.63 -19.80
CA PHE A 21 -0.50 -14.40 -18.57
C PHE A 21 -1.38 -15.66 -18.61
N PRO A 22 -1.12 -16.65 -17.73
CA PRO A 22 -2.02 -17.76 -17.54
C PRO A 22 -3.46 -17.30 -17.25
N PRO A 23 -4.47 -18.10 -17.61
CA PRO A 23 -5.86 -17.77 -17.31
C PRO A 23 -6.06 -17.42 -15.83
N ALA A 24 -6.73 -16.29 -15.56
CA ALA A 24 -7.10 -15.85 -14.24
C ALA A 24 -8.62 -15.76 -14.10
N GLU A 25 -9.13 -15.89 -12.89
CA GLU A 25 -10.54 -15.72 -12.56
C GLU A 25 -10.78 -14.34 -11.95
N ALA A 26 -11.98 -13.79 -12.09
CA ALA A 26 -12.37 -12.58 -11.40
C ALA A 26 -12.36 -12.81 -9.88
N VAL A 27 -11.88 -11.82 -9.13
CA VAL A 27 -11.84 -11.90 -7.67
C VAL A 27 -13.03 -11.15 -7.07
N HIS A 28 -13.77 -11.84 -6.23
CA HIS A 28 -14.90 -11.29 -5.48
C HIS A 28 -14.53 -11.29 -3.98
N PRO A 29 -14.09 -10.14 -3.42
CA PRO A 29 -13.68 -10.08 -2.02
C PRO A 29 -14.88 -10.22 -1.08
N ASP A 30 -14.67 -10.87 0.07
CA ASP A 30 -15.67 -10.94 1.14
C ASP A 30 -15.90 -9.59 1.83
N ARG A 31 -14.89 -8.72 1.80
CA ARG A 31 -14.94 -7.39 2.40
C ARG A 31 -14.19 -6.36 1.55
N TRP A 32 -14.84 -5.21 1.35
CA TRP A 32 -14.20 -4.01 0.82
C TRP A 32 -13.74 -3.11 1.95
N LEU A 33 -12.51 -2.61 1.85
CA LEU A 33 -11.90 -1.69 2.81
C LEU A 33 -12.04 -0.25 2.34
N ILE A 34 -12.15 0.65 3.30
CA ILE A 34 -12.11 2.11 3.07
C ILE A 34 -11.11 2.76 4.02
N GLU A 35 -10.79 4.02 3.78
CA GLU A 35 -9.97 4.84 4.68
C GLU A 35 -10.52 4.79 6.11
N GLY A 36 -9.64 4.56 7.08
CA GLY A 36 -9.99 4.52 8.50
C GLY A 36 -10.57 3.20 9.00
N ASP A 37 -10.78 2.23 8.11
CA ASP A 37 -11.09 0.86 8.53
C ASP A 37 -9.96 0.27 9.37
N VAL A 38 -10.30 -0.79 10.09
CA VAL A 38 -9.37 -1.56 10.91
C VAL A 38 -9.38 -3.02 10.47
N VAL A 39 -8.18 -3.60 10.40
CA VAL A 39 -7.96 -5.04 10.14
C VAL A 39 -7.17 -5.63 11.30
N THR A 40 -7.62 -6.76 11.82
CA THR A 40 -6.93 -7.49 12.89
C THR A 40 -6.39 -8.83 12.40
N VAL A 41 -5.18 -9.17 12.84
CA VAL A 41 -4.56 -10.47 12.59
C VAL A 41 -4.06 -10.98 13.96
N GLY A 42 -4.78 -11.94 14.55
CA GLY A 42 -4.57 -12.30 15.95
C GLY A 42 -4.78 -11.09 16.84
N ASP A 43 -3.79 -10.76 17.67
CA ASP A 43 -3.82 -9.60 18.58
C ASP A 43 -3.26 -8.32 17.94
N ILE A 44 -2.83 -8.38 16.68
CA ILE A 44 -2.27 -7.21 15.97
C ILE A 44 -3.38 -6.47 15.24
N THR A 45 -3.47 -5.16 15.45
CA THR A 45 -4.44 -4.28 14.82
C THR A 45 -3.73 -3.34 13.84
N PHE A 46 -4.27 -3.26 12.63
CA PHE A 46 -3.79 -2.36 11.58
C PHE A 46 -4.86 -1.33 11.23
N ASP A 47 -4.45 -0.08 11.13
CA ASP A 47 -5.23 0.98 10.48
C ASP A 47 -5.11 0.88 8.96
N VAL A 48 -6.20 1.05 8.26
CA VAL A 48 -6.24 1.07 6.79
C VAL A 48 -6.11 2.51 6.31
N LEU A 49 -5.06 2.79 5.54
CA LEU A 49 -4.83 4.06 4.88
C LEU A 49 -5.01 3.88 3.37
N HIS A 50 -5.92 4.62 2.76
CA HIS A 50 -6.10 4.61 1.31
C HIS A 50 -5.03 5.47 0.66
N CYS A 51 -4.15 4.86 -0.12
CA CYS A 51 -2.98 5.47 -0.76
C CYS A 51 -3.00 5.25 -2.28
N PRO A 52 -3.94 5.87 -3.02
CA PRO A 52 -4.00 5.74 -4.48
C PRO A 52 -2.77 6.34 -5.17
N GLY A 53 -2.55 5.94 -6.41
CA GLY A 53 -1.49 6.45 -7.26
C GLY A 53 -0.75 5.36 -8.04
N HIS A 54 -0.42 4.24 -7.42
CA HIS A 54 -0.02 3.02 -8.13
C HIS A 54 -1.25 2.34 -8.75
N SER A 55 -2.25 2.07 -7.94
CA SER A 55 -3.61 1.73 -8.37
C SER A 55 -4.62 2.64 -7.67
N PRO A 56 -5.85 2.76 -8.20
CA PRO A 56 -6.90 3.56 -7.56
C PRO A 56 -7.29 3.07 -6.16
N GLY A 57 -7.10 1.78 -5.88
CA GLY A 57 -7.48 1.13 -4.62
C GLY A 57 -6.28 0.71 -3.77
N SER A 58 -5.07 1.21 -4.02
CA SER A 58 -3.92 0.90 -3.16
C SER A 58 -4.19 1.29 -1.72
N VAL A 59 -3.91 0.38 -0.78
CA VAL A 59 -4.03 0.61 0.66
C VAL A 59 -2.74 0.26 1.38
N VAL A 60 -2.51 0.94 2.49
CA VAL A 60 -1.44 0.65 3.45
C VAL A 60 -2.07 0.16 4.74
N PHE A 61 -1.48 -0.85 5.35
CA PHE A 61 -1.84 -1.34 6.67
C PHE A 61 -0.78 -0.87 7.67
N ALA A 62 -1.13 0.13 8.49
CA ALA A 62 -0.23 0.69 9.49
C ALA A 62 -0.52 0.02 10.85
N TRP A 63 0.47 -0.58 11.47
CA TRP A 63 0.31 -1.20 12.77
C TRP A 63 -0.07 -0.15 13.82
N ARG A 64 -1.23 -0.32 14.43
CA ARG A 64 -1.68 0.47 15.57
C ARG A 64 -0.97 -0.03 16.83
N ARG A 65 0.08 0.68 17.27
CA ARG A 65 0.77 0.38 18.52
C ARG A 65 -0.12 0.76 19.71
N ASP A 66 -0.20 -0.11 20.70
CA ASP A 66 -0.82 0.18 22.00
C ASP A 66 0.24 0.67 23.02
N GLU A 67 -0.17 0.97 24.24
CA GLU A 67 0.73 1.41 25.30
C GLU A 67 1.83 0.39 25.65
N ALA A 68 1.53 -0.93 25.52
CA ALA A 68 2.52 -1.99 25.78
C ALA A 68 3.62 -2.03 24.70
N HIS A 69 3.35 -1.49 23.51
CA HIS A 69 4.25 -1.53 22.35
C HIS A 69 4.70 -0.14 21.87
N LYS A 70 4.48 0.91 22.65
CA LYS A 70 4.81 2.29 22.26
C LYS A 70 6.28 2.50 21.93
N ASP A 71 7.18 1.77 22.59
CA ASP A 71 8.64 1.83 22.40
C ASP A 71 9.15 0.82 21.33
N VAL A 72 8.26 0.03 20.74
CA VAL A 72 8.61 -0.88 19.65
C VAL A 72 8.60 -0.10 18.33
N GLN A 73 9.54 -0.42 17.44
CA GLN A 73 9.59 0.18 16.09
C GLN A 73 8.24 0.08 15.38
N GLY A 74 7.77 1.17 14.77
CA GLY A 74 6.59 1.18 13.95
C GLY A 74 6.71 0.25 12.74
N PHE A 75 5.59 -0.25 12.24
CA PHE A 75 5.56 -1.16 11.12
C PHE A 75 4.35 -0.90 10.21
N ALA A 76 4.56 -0.95 8.89
CA ALA A 76 3.51 -0.83 7.91
C ALA A 76 3.69 -1.81 6.74
N ILE A 77 2.60 -2.36 6.22
CA ILE A 77 2.57 -3.12 4.98
C ILE A 77 2.07 -2.17 3.90
N VAL A 78 2.94 -1.81 2.97
CA VAL A 78 2.68 -0.68 2.05
C VAL A 78 2.33 -1.12 0.63
N GLY A 79 2.34 -2.43 0.32
CA GLY A 79 2.12 -2.91 -1.05
C GLY A 79 3.07 -2.22 -2.02
N ASP A 80 2.55 -1.82 -3.16
CA ASP A 80 3.32 -1.14 -4.22
C ASP A 80 3.23 0.40 -4.13
N VAL A 81 3.08 0.95 -2.94
CA VAL A 81 3.09 2.41 -2.70
C VAL A 81 4.52 2.93 -2.57
N LEU A 82 5.32 2.32 -1.71
CA LEU A 82 6.69 2.74 -1.41
C LEU A 82 7.64 1.54 -1.45
N PHE A 83 8.80 1.73 -2.07
CA PHE A 83 9.88 0.76 -2.13
C PHE A 83 11.17 1.37 -1.58
N ARG A 84 12.10 0.53 -1.19
CA ARG A 84 13.45 0.99 -0.83
C ARG A 84 14.14 1.60 -2.05
N GLY A 85 14.37 2.92 -2.00
CA GLY A 85 14.99 3.70 -3.07
C GLY A 85 14.08 3.95 -4.29
N SER A 86 12.78 3.67 -4.20
CA SER A 86 11.83 3.85 -5.30
C SER A 86 10.40 4.03 -4.80
N VAL A 87 9.47 4.26 -5.71
CA VAL A 87 8.02 4.29 -5.47
C VAL A 87 7.31 3.41 -6.49
N GLY A 88 6.04 3.09 -6.25
CA GLY A 88 5.22 2.34 -7.19
C GLY A 88 5.16 2.99 -8.57
N ARG A 89 5.13 2.17 -9.62
CA ARG A 89 4.90 2.69 -10.99
C ARG A 89 3.50 3.28 -11.10
N THR A 90 3.38 4.30 -11.93
CA THR A 90 2.13 5.07 -12.09
C THR A 90 1.71 5.23 -13.54
N ASP A 91 2.34 4.48 -14.44
CA ASP A 91 2.14 4.52 -15.88
C ASP A 91 1.09 3.52 -16.41
N LEU A 92 0.46 2.75 -15.51
CA LEU A 92 -0.65 1.87 -15.85
C LEU A 92 -2.00 2.59 -15.71
N PRO A 93 -3.08 2.11 -16.36
CA PRO A 93 -4.41 2.72 -16.25
C PRO A 93 -4.85 2.87 -14.80
N GLY A 94 -5.24 4.11 -14.42
CA GLY A 94 -5.61 4.45 -13.05
C GLY A 94 -4.44 4.90 -12.16
N GLY A 95 -3.19 4.83 -12.67
CA GLY A 95 -2.01 5.36 -11.99
C GLY A 95 -1.92 6.89 -12.07
N ASP A 96 -1.39 7.52 -11.02
CA ASP A 96 -1.14 8.97 -10.95
C ASP A 96 0.05 9.26 -10.02
N HIS A 97 1.14 9.76 -10.60
CA HIS A 97 2.40 9.97 -9.87
C HIS A 97 2.28 11.06 -8.80
N ALA A 98 1.66 12.19 -9.15
CA ALA A 98 1.53 13.30 -8.20
C ALA A 98 0.66 12.90 -6.99
N THR A 99 -0.38 12.12 -7.23
CA THR A 99 -1.21 11.56 -6.16
C THR A 99 -0.41 10.58 -5.31
N LEU A 100 0.39 9.69 -5.90
CA LEU A 100 1.21 8.74 -5.15
C LEU A 100 2.18 9.45 -4.20
N ILE A 101 2.93 10.43 -4.70
CA ILE A 101 3.88 11.20 -3.88
C ILE A 101 3.15 11.89 -2.74
N ARG A 102 2.07 12.59 -3.03
CA ARG A 102 1.25 13.25 -2.01
C ARG A 102 0.75 12.27 -0.93
N MET A 103 0.30 11.06 -1.31
CA MET A 103 -0.14 10.05 -0.34
C MET A 103 0.99 9.56 0.55
N ILE A 104 2.19 9.40 0.01
CA ILE A 104 3.38 9.07 0.81
C ILE A 104 3.66 10.17 1.83
N GLU A 105 3.68 11.43 1.39
CA GLU A 105 3.95 12.57 2.26
C GLU A 105 2.88 12.77 3.35
N GLU A 106 1.60 12.71 2.96
CA GLU A 106 0.48 12.98 3.87
C GLU A 106 0.16 11.83 4.81
N LYS A 107 0.43 10.57 4.42
CA LYS A 107 -0.04 9.38 5.16
C LYS A 107 1.08 8.48 5.68
N LEU A 108 2.20 8.35 4.98
CA LEU A 108 3.29 7.51 5.43
C LEU A 108 4.27 8.26 6.34
N TYR A 109 4.66 9.50 6.00
CA TYR A 109 5.55 10.29 6.86
C TYR A 109 5.03 10.49 8.29
N PRO A 110 3.72 10.72 8.52
CA PRO A 110 3.18 10.84 9.87
C PRO A 110 3.27 9.56 10.72
N LEU A 111 3.52 8.39 10.10
CA LEU A 111 3.74 7.14 10.85
C LEU A 111 5.04 7.17 11.68
N GLY A 112 5.96 8.08 11.33
CA GLY A 112 7.23 8.28 12.02
C GLY A 112 8.44 7.78 11.22
N ASP A 113 9.55 8.50 11.35
CA ASP A 113 10.79 8.22 10.61
C ASP A 113 11.42 6.86 10.99
N ASP A 114 11.12 6.32 12.18
CA ASP A 114 11.56 5.00 12.64
C ASP A 114 10.70 3.84 12.11
N THR A 115 9.59 4.11 11.44
CA THR A 115 8.67 3.08 10.96
C THR A 115 9.30 2.25 9.85
N ALA A 116 9.40 0.94 10.08
CA ALA A 116 9.76 -0.02 9.04
C ALA A 116 8.57 -0.28 8.12
N PHE A 117 8.83 -0.53 6.84
CA PHE A 117 7.77 -0.91 5.92
C PHE A 117 8.12 -2.17 5.11
N LEU A 118 7.10 -2.97 4.84
CA LEU A 118 7.15 -4.14 3.98
C LEU A 118 6.42 -3.81 2.67
N PRO A 119 7.14 -3.74 1.53
CA PRO A 119 6.52 -3.54 0.23
C PRO A 119 5.89 -4.83 -0.32
N GLY A 120 5.12 -4.73 -1.39
CA GLY A 120 4.55 -5.87 -2.09
C GLY A 120 5.60 -6.82 -2.69
N HIS A 121 6.76 -6.28 -3.02
CA HIS A 121 7.95 -7.05 -3.46
C HIS A 121 9.23 -6.25 -3.15
N GLY A 122 10.38 -6.93 -3.19
CA GLY A 122 11.67 -6.32 -2.87
C GLY A 122 11.96 -6.25 -1.35
N PRO A 123 13.04 -5.56 -0.95
CA PRO A 123 13.47 -5.50 0.44
C PRO A 123 12.63 -4.53 1.28
N MET A 124 12.56 -4.80 2.58
CA MET A 124 12.04 -3.87 3.57
C MET A 124 12.85 -2.57 3.59
N GLY A 125 12.19 -1.48 3.95
CA GLY A 125 12.79 -0.17 4.15
C GLY A 125 12.36 0.48 5.47
N VAL A 126 12.81 1.73 5.69
CA VAL A 126 12.46 2.56 6.83
C VAL A 126 12.04 3.93 6.30
N ILE A 127 10.90 4.45 6.74
CA ILE A 127 10.29 5.68 6.19
C ILE A 127 11.27 6.86 6.26
N GLY A 128 11.95 7.08 7.37
CA GLY A 128 12.89 8.19 7.53
C GLY A 128 14.10 8.09 6.60
N GLN A 129 14.56 6.89 6.27
CA GLN A 129 15.62 6.69 5.30
C GLN A 129 15.15 7.07 3.89
N GLU A 130 13.97 6.62 3.49
CA GLU A 130 13.39 6.94 2.18
C GLU A 130 13.14 8.44 2.04
N ARG A 131 12.60 9.10 3.06
CA ARG A 131 12.38 10.53 3.08
C ARG A 131 13.66 11.35 2.83
N GLN A 132 14.83 10.82 3.23
CA GLN A 132 16.12 11.50 3.06
C GLN A 132 16.83 11.13 1.75
N THR A 133 16.67 9.92 1.26
CA THR A 133 17.54 9.37 0.21
C THR A 133 16.80 8.83 -1.01
N ASN A 134 15.47 8.70 -0.96
CA ASN A 134 14.70 8.22 -2.10
C ASN A 134 14.65 9.30 -3.18
N PRO A 135 15.09 9.01 -4.42
CA PRO A 135 15.18 10.00 -5.48
C PRO A 135 13.83 10.50 -6.01
N PHE A 136 12.71 9.88 -5.61
CA PHE A 136 11.35 10.25 -6.01
C PHE A 136 10.62 11.11 -4.97
N LEU A 137 11.19 11.28 -3.78
CA LEU A 137 10.57 11.96 -2.63
C LEU A 137 11.31 13.23 -2.22
#